data_c5e6ae2f1eb8f547827c4cded2566b40
#
_entry.id   c5e6ae2f1eb8f547827c4cded2566b40
#
_cell.length_a   1.000
_cell.length_b   1.000
_cell.length_c   1.000
_cell.angle_alpha   90.00
_cell.angle_beta   90.00
_cell.angle_gamma   90.00
#
_symmetry.space_group_name_H-M   'P 1'
#
loop_
_entity.id
_entity.type
_entity.pdbx_description
1 polymer ?
#
loop_
_entity_poly.entity_id
_entity_poly.type
_entity_poly.pdbx_seq_one_letter_code
_entity_poly.pdbx_strand_id
1 'polypeptide(L)'
;MGLVVSVLFAAVCAYVLAHFSAGGGRTAALAVLERRTVKNCVTLEGIAVRRESVVPASSAALYAAEDGARLAASGGARTGGSAVFYSAVDGYEYLSPSALEDFSAGTVQALLASEPQEYASAAGRLVEGFDWYYAALGAPGMAAPEKGEYELTFDGAEYPVTARLIAADFSGARPALLFRVTEDGAELMALRRCAAALTVSRVSGLALPPTAIERDAAGNEYVCCFALSRIERVRAEIIYSGEGFALAAENGGIREGMRILADWRDKDNDYLG
;
A
#
# COMPACT_ATOMS: atom_id res chain seq x y z
N MET A 1 -12.06 -14.83 -74.58
CA MET A 1 -10.92 -15.09 -73.70
C MET A 1 -10.99 -14.31 -72.37
N GLY A 2 -11.50 -13.07 -72.35
CA GLY A 2 -11.62 -12.28 -71.10
C GLY A 2 -12.54 -12.82 -70.03
N LEU A 3 -13.69 -13.43 -70.40
CA LEU A 3 -14.68 -13.89 -69.43
C LEU A 3 -14.19 -15.08 -68.61
N VAL A 4 -13.41 -15.99 -69.18
CA VAL A 4 -12.86 -17.19 -68.47
C VAL A 4 -11.80 -16.76 -67.45
N VAL A 5 -10.98 -15.76 -67.79
CA VAL A 5 -9.96 -15.23 -66.87
C VAL A 5 -10.58 -14.49 -65.69
N SER A 6 -11.70 -13.76 -65.91
CA SER A 6 -12.41 -13.06 -64.82
C SER A 6 -13.09 -14.04 -63.86
N VAL A 7 -13.65 -15.14 -64.35
CA VAL A 7 -14.30 -16.17 -63.53
C VAL A 7 -13.24 -16.92 -62.68
N LEU A 8 -12.08 -17.22 -63.30
CA LEU A 8 -10.99 -17.89 -62.59
C LEU A 8 -10.38 -17.00 -61.48
N PHE A 9 -10.23 -15.68 -61.75
CA PHE A 9 -9.74 -14.72 -60.78
C PHE A 9 -10.74 -14.55 -59.61
N ALA A 10 -12.03 -14.44 -59.91
CA ALA A 10 -13.08 -14.39 -58.88
C ALA A 10 -13.14 -15.66 -58.00
N ALA A 11 -12.95 -16.84 -58.62
CA ALA A 11 -12.90 -18.10 -57.85
C ALA A 11 -11.66 -18.19 -56.96
N VAL A 12 -10.49 -17.73 -57.42
CA VAL A 12 -9.25 -17.66 -56.62
C VAL A 12 -9.42 -16.66 -55.49
N CYS A 13 -9.98 -15.47 -55.73
CA CYS A 13 -10.24 -14.51 -54.66
C CYS A 13 -11.24 -15.02 -53.64
N ALA A 14 -12.32 -15.70 -54.04
CA ALA A 14 -13.28 -16.30 -53.17
C ALA A 14 -12.66 -17.45 -52.35
N TYR A 15 -11.79 -18.27 -52.93
CA TYR A 15 -11.04 -19.32 -52.25
C TYR A 15 -10.08 -18.73 -51.20
N VAL A 16 -9.32 -17.70 -51.57
CA VAL A 16 -8.40 -17.01 -50.67
C VAL A 16 -9.17 -16.34 -49.51
N LEU A 17 -10.28 -15.64 -49.81
CA LEU A 17 -11.13 -15.03 -48.81
C LEU A 17 -11.76 -16.09 -47.88
N ALA A 18 -12.23 -17.22 -48.43
CA ALA A 18 -12.77 -18.32 -47.63
C ALA A 18 -11.70 -18.98 -46.73
N HIS A 19 -10.47 -19.13 -47.24
CA HIS A 19 -9.35 -19.64 -46.43
C HIS A 19 -8.89 -18.62 -45.38
N PHE A 20 -8.86 -17.31 -45.69
CA PHE A 20 -8.55 -16.28 -44.71
C PHE A 20 -9.67 -16.10 -43.66
N SER A 21 -10.94 -16.29 -44.03
CA SER A 21 -12.05 -16.21 -43.07
C SER A 21 -12.26 -17.51 -42.31
N ALA A 22 -11.90 -18.67 -42.87
CA ALA A 22 -11.88 -19.97 -42.15
C ALA A 22 -10.66 -20.11 -41.23
N GLY A 23 -9.56 -19.41 -41.55
CA GLY A 23 -8.36 -19.28 -40.74
C GLY A 23 -8.45 -18.19 -39.66
N GLY A 24 -9.66 -17.86 -39.18
CA GLY A 24 -9.88 -17.09 -37.96
C GLY A 24 -9.40 -17.89 -36.73
N GLY A 25 -8.13 -18.31 -36.77
CA GLY A 25 -7.45 -18.87 -35.60
C GLY A 25 -7.56 -17.84 -34.48
N ARG A 26 -8.27 -18.16 -33.40
CA ARG A 26 -8.20 -17.40 -32.17
C ARG A 26 -6.71 -17.31 -31.83
N THR A 27 -6.13 -16.14 -32.05
CA THR A 27 -4.77 -15.87 -31.58
C THR A 27 -4.83 -15.94 -30.05
N ALA A 28 -4.12 -16.91 -29.45
CA ALA A 28 -4.02 -16.99 -28.01
C ALA A 28 -3.50 -15.68 -27.46
N ALA A 29 -4.20 -15.19 -26.49
CA ALA A 29 -3.72 -14.05 -25.71
C ALA A 29 -2.53 -14.53 -24.86
N LEU A 30 -1.41 -13.82 -24.97
CA LEU A 30 -0.25 -14.04 -24.11
C LEU A 30 -0.22 -13.01 -23.01
N ALA A 31 0.10 -13.45 -21.80
CA ALA A 31 0.42 -12.59 -20.66
C ALA A 31 1.92 -12.70 -20.36
N VAL A 32 2.50 -11.61 -19.88
CA VAL A 32 3.89 -11.58 -19.40
C VAL A 32 3.85 -11.68 -17.88
N LEU A 33 4.67 -12.56 -17.31
CA LEU A 33 4.81 -12.66 -15.86
C LEU A 33 5.61 -11.47 -15.33
N GLU A 34 4.96 -10.65 -14.51
CA GLU A 34 5.56 -9.49 -13.86
C GLU A 34 5.53 -9.67 -12.36
N ARG A 35 6.56 -9.21 -11.67
CA ARG A 35 6.60 -9.25 -10.21
C ARG A 35 5.60 -8.26 -9.64
N ARG A 36 4.76 -8.75 -8.75
CA ARG A 36 3.78 -7.93 -8.04
C ARG A 36 3.80 -8.25 -6.55
N THR A 37 3.61 -7.23 -5.72
CA THR A 37 3.48 -7.37 -4.27
C THR A 37 2.06 -6.96 -3.86
N VAL A 38 1.42 -7.81 -3.09
CA VAL A 38 0.15 -7.54 -2.43
C VAL A 38 0.42 -7.28 -0.96
N LYS A 39 -0.08 -6.17 -0.46
CA LYS A 39 -0.03 -5.82 0.97
C LYS A 39 -1.34 -6.21 1.62
N ASN A 40 -1.26 -6.93 2.73
CA ASN A 40 -2.41 -7.15 3.59
C ASN A 40 -2.40 -6.06 4.66
N CYS A 41 -3.38 -5.19 4.61
CA CYS A 41 -3.48 -4.02 5.48
C CYS A 41 -4.69 -4.10 6.40
N VAL A 42 -4.53 -3.59 7.61
CA VAL A 42 -5.60 -3.39 8.59
C VAL A 42 -5.74 -1.90 8.84
N THR A 43 -6.97 -1.39 8.78
CA THR A 43 -7.25 0.01 9.09
C THR A 43 -7.22 0.23 10.60
N LEU A 44 -6.48 1.24 11.00
CA LEU A 44 -6.41 1.75 12.36
C LEU A 44 -7.06 3.14 12.41
N GLU A 45 -7.73 3.44 13.51
CA GLU A 45 -8.23 4.78 13.83
C GLU A 45 -7.41 5.33 15.00
N GLY A 46 -6.73 6.43 14.82
CA GLY A 46 -5.79 6.87 15.83
C GLY A 46 -5.60 8.38 15.90
N ILE A 47 -4.73 8.75 16.83
CA ILE A 47 -4.36 10.13 17.12
C ILE A 47 -2.83 10.23 17.24
N ALA A 48 -2.29 11.27 16.62
CA ALA A 48 -0.89 11.63 16.74
C ALA A 48 -0.65 12.42 18.03
N VAL A 49 0.29 11.96 18.85
CA VAL A 49 0.68 12.60 20.11
C VAL A 49 2.14 13.00 20.01
N ARG A 50 2.41 14.28 20.22
CA ARG A 50 3.74 14.87 20.09
C ARG A 50 4.08 15.67 21.35
N ARG A 51 5.35 16.01 21.50
CA ARG A 51 5.76 17.01 22.47
C ARG A 51 5.62 18.38 21.81
N GLU A 52 4.56 19.09 22.15
CA GLU A 52 4.21 20.36 21.53
C GLU A 52 4.03 21.45 22.60
N SER A 53 4.27 22.69 22.21
CA SER A 53 3.98 23.87 23.02
C SER A 53 3.42 25.00 22.17
N VAL A 54 2.38 25.67 22.66
CA VAL A 54 1.75 26.81 21.98
C VAL A 54 2.64 28.04 22.12
N VAL A 55 2.86 28.73 21.01
CA VAL A 55 3.59 30.02 20.97
C VAL A 55 2.59 31.16 21.06
N PRO A 56 2.65 32.01 22.11
CA PRO A 56 1.79 33.16 22.22
C PRO A 56 2.04 34.19 21.11
N ALA A 57 0.98 34.89 20.67
CA ALA A 57 1.08 35.94 19.65
C ALA A 57 2.05 37.07 20.02
N SER A 58 2.24 37.35 21.33
CA SER A 58 3.23 38.31 21.83
C SER A 58 4.67 37.93 21.52
N SER A 59 4.92 36.65 21.25
CA SER A 59 6.25 36.07 20.88
C SER A 59 6.44 35.90 19.37
N ALA A 60 5.44 36.23 18.55
CA ALA A 60 5.44 35.99 17.10
C ALA A 60 6.63 36.63 16.38
N ALA A 61 7.12 37.78 16.85
CA ALA A 61 8.30 38.44 16.27
C ALA A 61 9.59 37.59 16.40
N LEU A 62 9.65 36.68 17.36
CA LEU A 62 10.78 35.76 17.55
C LEU A 62 10.71 34.54 16.61
N TYR A 63 9.52 34.26 16.07
CA TYR A 63 9.23 33.08 15.27
C TYR A 63 8.69 33.45 13.88
N ALA A 64 9.13 34.57 13.32
CA ALA A 64 8.86 34.94 11.92
C ALA A 64 9.56 33.96 10.94
N ALA A 65 9.44 32.67 11.25
CA ALA A 65 9.98 31.57 10.48
C ALA A 65 8.86 30.96 9.65
N GLU A 66 9.19 30.46 8.49
CA GLU A 66 8.29 29.65 7.68
C GLU A 66 7.95 28.33 8.40
N ASP A 67 6.78 27.76 8.10
CA ASP A 67 6.36 26.46 8.60
C ASP A 67 7.46 25.40 8.29
N GLY A 68 7.78 24.58 9.29
CA GLY A 68 8.85 23.59 9.17
C GLY A 68 10.27 24.12 9.45
N ALA A 69 10.42 25.42 9.79
CA ALA A 69 11.72 25.94 10.15
C ALA A 69 12.22 25.33 11.47
N ARG A 70 13.46 24.81 11.44
CA ARG A 70 14.13 24.30 12.64
C ARG A 70 14.71 25.45 13.44
N LEU A 71 14.28 25.57 14.68
CA LEU A 71 14.80 26.55 15.63
C LEU A 71 15.83 25.89 16.53
N ALA A 72 17.04 26.43 16.53
CA ALA A 72 18.06 26.01 17.47
C ALA A 72 17.77 26.57 18.88
N ALA A 73 18.16 25.84 19.93
CA ALA A 73 17.92 26.15 21.33
C ALA A 73 18.48 27.53 21.83
N SER A 74 19.15 28.30 20.99
CA SER A 74 19.94 29.51 21.37
C SER A 74 19.20 30.83 21.23
N GLY A 75 17.89 30.85 20.92
CA GLY A 75 17.17 32.08 20.56
C GLY A 75 16.10 32.56 21.55
N GLY A 76 16.32 32.47 22.87
CA GLY A 76 15.39 33.10 23.83
C GLY A 76 14.07 32.41 24.10
N ALA A 77 13.64 31.46 23.28
CA ALA A 77 12.59 30.50 23.59
C ALA A 77 13.20 29.37 24.44
N ARG A 78 12.61 29.07 25.58
CA ARG A 78 13.06 27.97 26.46
C ARG A 78 12.63 26.63 25.84
N THR A 79 13.22 26.26 24.71
CA THR A 79 13.15 24.90 24.21
C THR A 79 14.33 24.14 24.78
N GLY A 80 14.10 23.02 25.43
CA GLY A 80 15.14 22.14 25.97
C GLY A 80 16.02 21.48 24.89
N GLY A 81 15.78 21.81 23.60
CA GLY A 81 16.42 21.20 22.44
C GLY A 81 16.03 21.86 21.13
N SER A 82 16.31 21.20 20.02
CA SER A 82 15.84 21.64 18.70
C SER A 82 14.33 21.45 18.57
N ALA A 83 13.63 22.46 18.08
CA ALA A 83 12.21 22.43 17.83
C ALA A 83 11.90 22.89 16.40
N VAL A 84 10.77 22.46 15.87
CA VAL A 84 10.23 22.91 14.57
C VAL A 84 9.00 23.78 14.82
N PHE A 85 8.94 24.93 14.16
CA PHE A 85 7.83 25.85 14.25
C PHE A 85 6.78 25.54 13.18
N TYR A 86 5.50 25.61 13.57
CA TYR A 86 4.35 25.57 12.68
C TYR A 86 3.36 26.68 13.05
N SER A 87 2.88 27.43 12.08
CA SER A 87 1.92 28.51 12.29
C SER A 87 0.52 28.02 12.66
N ALA A 88 0.17 26.80 12.25
CA ALA A 88 -1.12 26.21 12.54
C ALA A 88 -1.18 25.61 13.95
N VAL A 89 -2.25 25.91 14.67
CA VAL A 89 -2.61 25.36 15.99
C VAL A 89 -3.94 24.63 15.82
N ASP A 90 -4.00 23.37 16.26
CA ASP A 90 -5.18 22.53 16.09
C ASP A 90 -5.99 22.28 17.38
N GLY A 91 -5.51 22.82 18.49
CA GLY A 91 -6.16 22.72 19.80
C GLY A 91 -5.81 21.45 20.58
N TYR A 92 -4.95 20.61 20.06
CA TYR A 92 -4.52 19.36 20.71
C TYR A 92 -3.07 19.41 21.23
N GLU A 93 -2.46 20.59 21.25
CA GLU A 93 -1.08 20.80 21.71
C GLU A 93 -0.87 20.46 23.19
N TYR A 94 -1.96 20.35 23.95
CA TYR A 94 -1.93 19.91 25.36
C TYR A 94 -1.70 18.39 25.50
N LEU A 95 -1.92 17.61 24.43
CA LEU A 95 -1.66 16.18 24.45
C LEU A 95 -0.16 15.94 24.40
N SER A 96 0.36 15.33 25.45
CA SER A 96 1.79 15.04 25.55
C SER A 96 2.05 13.52 25.61
N PRO A 97 3.26 13.06 25.30
CA PRO A 97 3.63 11.65 25.43
C PRO A 97 3.42 11.05 26.82
N SER A 98 3.39 11.88 27.89
CA SER A 98 3.10 11.41 29.25
C SER A 98 1.70 10.83 29.39
N ALA A 99 0.73 11.24 28.55
CA ALA A 99 -0.60 10.65 28.53
C ALA A 99 -0.61 9.18 28.05
N LEU A 100 0.52 8.69 27.53
CA LEU A 100 0.69 7.34 27.01
C LEU A 100 1.48 6.42 27.97
N GLU A 101 1.89 6.90 29.15
CA GLU A 101 2.66 6.10 30.13
C GLU A 101 1.85 4.89 30.62
N ASP A 102 0.56 5.09 30.93
CA ASP A 102 -0.39 4.03 31.28
C ASP A 102 -1.19 3.60 30.04
N PHE A 103 -0.50 3.05 29.04
CA PHE A 103 -1.11 2.72 27.76
C PHE A 103 -2.12 1.57 27.88
N SER A 104 -3.34 1.83 27.41
CA SER A 104 -4.44 0.87 27.36
C SER A 104 -5.45 1.23 26.26
N ALA A 105 -6.36 0.32 25.94
CA ALA A 105 -7.48 0.62 25.03
C ALA A 105 -8.35 1.77 25.54
N GLY A 106 -8.55 1.85 26.86
CA GLY A 106 -9.26 2.96 27.50
C GLY A 106 -8.55 4.31 27.33
N THR A 107 -7.22 4.34 27.46
CA THR A 107 -6.40 5.53 27.21
C THR A 107 -6.55 6.01 25.79
N VAL A 108 -6.47 5.13 24.78
CA VAL A 108 -6.63 5.50 23.37
C VAL A 108 -8.06 6.00 23.09
N GLN A 109 -9.08 5.37 23.66
CA GLN A 109 -10.47 5.83 23.54
C GLN A 109 -10.65 7.24 24.12
N ALA A 110 -10.07 7.51 25.30
CA ALA A 110 -10.11 8.83 25.92
C ALA A 110 -9.40 9.89 25.07
N LEU A 111 -8.23 9.58 24.49
CA LEU A 111 -7.52 10.46 23.57
C LEU A 111 -8.33 10.74 22.30
N LEU A 112 -8.99 9.73 21.73
CA LEU A 112 -9.86 9.88 20.57
C LEU A 112 -11.14 10.64 20.89
N ALA A 113 -11.62 10.62 22.11
CA ALA A 113 -12.78 11.39 22.57
C ALA A 113 -12.43 12.81 23.05
N SER A 114 -11.13 13.14 23.18
CA SER A 114 -10.70 14.46 23.65
C SER A 114 -11.16 15.57 22.69
N GLU A 115 -11.44 16.75 23.22
CA GLU A 115 -11.86 17.90 22.40
C GLU A 115 -10.72 18.91 22.22
N PRO A 116 -10.68 19.65 21.09
CA PRO A 116 -9.67 20.67 20.90
C PRO A 116 -9.87 21.82 21.89
N GLN A 117 -8.77 22.38 22.37
CA GLN A 117 -8.79 23.61 23.18
C GLN A 117 -8.69 24.84 22.29
N GLU A 118 -9.38 25.91 22.67
CA GLU A 118 -9.26 27.17 22.00
C GLU A 118 -8.05 27.97 22.55
N TYR A 119 -7.18 28.40 21.65
CA TYR A 119 -6.04 29.27 21.96
C TYR A 119 -6.28 30.66 21.35
N ALA A 120 -6.93 31.56 22.08
CA ALA A 120 -7.35 32.88 21.60
C ALA A 120 -6.21 33.79 21.09
N SER A 121 -4.95 33.47 21.41
CA SER A 121 -3.81 34.31 21.07
C SER A 121 -2.56 33.48 20.79
N ALA A 122 -2.69 32.48 19.91
CA ALA A 122 -1.57 31.67 19.45
C ALA A 122 -0.97 32.25 18.16
N ALA A 123 0.37 32.33 18.08
CA ALA A 123 1.08 32.61 16.84
C ALA A 123 1.40 31.32 16.07
N GLY A 124 1.36 30.18 16.74
CA GLY A 124 1.70 28.87 16.21
C GLY A 124 2.03 27.89 17.30
N ARG A 125 2.69 26.80 16.94
CA ARG A 125 3.18 25.78 17.87
C ARG A 125 4.62 25.43 17.59
N LEU A 126 5.31 24.97 18.62
CA LEU A 126 6.63 24.33 18.53
C LEU A 126 6.45 22.82 18.72
N VAL A 127 7.05 22.04 17.86
CA VAL A 127 7.15 20.58 18.00
C VAL A 127 8.58 20.25 18.40
N GLU A 128 8.74 19.65 19.56
CA GLU A 128 10.03 19.30 20.15
C GLU A 128 10.37 17.82 19.95
N GLY A 129 11.64 17.53 19.72
CA GLY A 129 12.12 16.17 19.50
C GLY A 129 12.01 15.71 18.06
N PHE A 130 12.47 14.46 17.84
CA PHE A 130 12.52 13.84 16.50
C PHE A 130 11.54 12.65 16.38
N ASP A 131 10.80 12.39 17.44
CA ASP A 131 9.86 11.27 17.50
C ASP A 131 8.50 11.74 17.97
N TRP A 132 7.50 11.07 17.48
CA TRP A 132 6.12 11.22 17.87
C TRP A 132 5.43 9.87 17.94
N TYR A 133 4.25 9.84 18.52
CA TYR A 133 3.52 8.62 18.77
C TYR A 133 2.20 8.62 18.03
N TYR A 134 1.85 7.47 17.48
CA TYR A 134 0.52 7.21 16.94
C TYR A 134 -0.15 6.18 17.82
N ALA A 135 -1.15 6.64 18.57
CA ALA A 135 -1.98 5.79 19.45
C ALA A 135 -3.28 5.48 18.71
N ALA A 136 -3.56 4.20 18.45
CA ALA A 136 -4.64 3.81 17.56
C ALA A 136 -5.41 2.60 18.06
N LEU A 137 -6.67 2.50 17.63
CA LEU A 137 -7.54 1.34 17.80
C LEU A 137 -7.59 0.55 16.49
N GLY A 138 -7.36 -0.74 16.58
CA GLY A 138 -7.52 -1.68 15.47
C GLY A 138 -8.97 -2.13 15.28
N ALA A 139 -9.20 -2.92 14.23
CA ALA A 139 -10.49 -3.56 14.01
C ALA A 139 -10.78 -4.64 15.08
N PRO A 140 -12.06 -4.87 15.43
CA PRO A 140 -12.42 -5.99 16.29
C PRO A 140 -11.93 -7.33 15.71
N GLY A 141 -11.35 -8.18 16.56
CA GLY A 141 -10.83 -9.48 16.12
C GLY A 141 -9.50 -9.46 15.36
N MET A 142 -8.85 -8.30 15.24
CA MET A 142 -7.52 -8.19 14.69
C MET A 142 -6.55 -9.07 15.47
N ALA A 143 -5.73 -9.86 14.74
CA ALA A 143 -4.66 -10.63 15.34
C ALA A 143 -3.58 -9.70 15.93
N ALA A 144 -2.99 -10.10 17.03
CA ALA A 144 -1.92 -9.36 17.68
C ALA A 144 -0.67 -9.33 16.77
N PRO A 145 -0.23 -8.15 16.31
CA PRO A 145 1.04 -8.05 15.62
C PRO A 145 2.19 -8.25 16.60
N GLU A 146 3.26 -8.84 16.13
CA GLU A 146 4.49 -8.95 16.92
C GLU A 146 5.14 -7.58 17.13
N LYS A 147 5.95 -7.44 18.19
CA LYS A 147 6.75 -6.21 18.35
C LYS A 147 7.75 -6.09 17.23
N GLY A 148 7.78 -4.94 16.57
CA GLY A 148 8.65 -4.74 15.41
C GLY A 148 8.38 -3.43 14.69
N GLU A 149 8.99 -3.29 13.53
CA GLU A 149 8.76 -2.17 12.61
C GLU A 149 7.70 -2.54 11.59
N TYR A 150 6.81 -1.60 11.36
CA TYR A 150 5.68 -1.73 10.46
C TYR A 150 5.60 -0.53 9.52
N GLU A 151 5.02 -0.74 8.38
CA GLU A 151 4.65 0.34 7.47
C GLU A 151 3.24 0.80 7.81
N LEU A 152 3.11 2.12 8.06
CA LEU A 152 1.86 2.82 8.21
C LEU A 152 1.66 3.77 7.03
N THR A 153 0.49 3.70 6.40
CA THR A 153 0.07 4.69 5.39
C THR A 153 -1.06 5.49 6.00
N PHE A 154 -0.81 6.76 6.30
CA PHE A 154 -1.79 7.65 6.90
C PHE A 154 -2.70 8.27 5.83
N ASP A 155 -3.99 8.42 6.15
CA ASP A 155 -4.88 9.22 5.33
C ASP A 155 -4.40 10.68 5.34
N GLY A 156 -4.17 11.22 4.14
CA GLY A 156 -3.62 12.57 3.97
C GLY A 156 -2.10 12.66 3.86
N ALA A 157 -1.37 11.53 3.93
CA ALA A 157 0.05 11.48 3.61
C ALA A 157 0.29 10.80 2.25
N GLU A 158 1.23 11.33 1.48
CA GLU A 158 1.55 10.79 0.14
C GLU A 158 2.30 9.46 0.22
N TYR A 159 3.16 9.30 1.22
CA TYR A 159 4.05 8.13 1.35
C TYR A 159 3.83 7.38 2.66
N PRO A 160 4.03 6.05 2.65
CA PRO A 160 4.04 5.28 3.87
C PRO A 160 5.26 5.64 4.74
N VAL A 161 5.08 5.54 6.04
CA VAL A 161 6.16 5.76 7.03
C VAL A 161 6.49 4.47 7.76
N THR A 162 7.72 4.33 8.20
CA THR A 162 8.14 3.25 9.08
C THR A 162 7.88 3.62 10.53
N ALA A 163 7.09 2.81 11.22
CA ALA A 163 6.73 3.01 12.61
C ALA A 163 7.05 1.77 13.44
N ARG A 164 7.58 1.97 14.64
CA ARG A 164 7.88 0.88 15.57
C ARG A 164 6.74 0.66 16.55
N LEU A 165 6.15 -0.53 16.56
CA LEU A 165 5.18 -0.93 17.58
C LEU A 165 5.89 -1.11 18.92
N ILE A 166 5.55 -0.25 19.91
CA ILE A 166 6.18 -0.23 21.24
C ILE A 166 5.27 -0.79 22.34
N ALA A 167 3.96 -0.64 22.19
CA ALA A 167 2.98 -1.22 23.12
C ALA A 167 1.71 -1.66 22.37
N ALA A 168 1.01 -2.64 22.94
CA ALA A 168 -0.27 -3.12 22.44
C ALA A 168 -1.11 -3.64 23.62
N ASP A 169 -2.42 -3.38 23.58
CA ASP A 169 -3.40 -3.89 24.54
C ASP A 169 -4.55 -4.54 23.77
N PHE A 170 -4.73 -5.85 24.01
CA PHE A 170 -5.75 -6.69 23.38
C PHE A 170 -6.85 -7.10 24.37
N SER A 171 -6.92 -6.47 25.54
CA SER A 171 -7.92 -6.79 26.58
C SER A 171 -9.32 -6.30 26.24
N GLY A 172 -9.44 -5.30 25.36
CA GLY A 172 -10.70 -4.67 24.95
C GLY A 172 -11.33 -5.30 23.69
N ALA A 173 -12.55 -4.86 23.37
CA ALA A 173 -13.25 -5.27 22.13
C ALA A 173 -12.51 -4.85 20.85
N ARG A 174 -11.79 -3.73 20.90
CA ARG A 174 -10.89 -3.24 19.87
C ARG A 174 -9.48 -3.20 20.44
N PRO A 175 -8.50 -3.81 19.81
CA PRO A 175 -7.12 -3.74 20.28
C PRO A 175 -6.58 -2.32 20.14
N ALA A 176 -5.78 -1.90 21.12
CA ALA A 176 -5.05 -0.65 21.07
C ALA A 176 -3.57 -0.92 20.72
N LEU A 177 -3.04 -0.08 19.85
CA LEU A 177 -1.67 -0.16 19.36
C LEU A 177 -0.98 1.19 19.52
N LEU A 178 0.25 1.18 20.01
CA LEU A 178 1.08 2.38 20.15
C LEU A 178 2.32 2.25 19.30
N PHE A 179 2.41 3.14 18.33
CA PHE A 179 3.57 3.23 17.43
C PHE A 179 4.41 4.46 17.76
N ARG A 180 5.72 4.29 17.69
CA ARG A 180 6.69 5.38 17.66
C ARG A 180 7.13 5.61 16.23
N VAL A 181 7.03 6.86 15.77
CA VAL A 181 7.42 7.32 14.43
C VAL A 181 8.58 8.28 14.60
N THR A 182 9.63 8.11 13.79
CA THR A 182 10.82 8.96 13.79
C THR A 182 10.96 9.82 12.53
N GLU A 183 10.05 9.63 11.57
CA GLU A 183 9.98 10.44 10.37
C GLU A 183 9.26 11.75 10.67
N ASP A 184 9.81 12.84 10.18
CA ASP A 184 9.27 14.20 10.25
C ASP A 184 9.01 14.71 8.83
N GLY A 185 7.91 15.36 8.62
CA GLY A 185 7.53 16.00 7.36
C GLY A 185 6.32 16.89 7.58
N ALA A 186 6.19 17.95 6.79
CA ALA A 186 5.10 18.90 6.97
C ALA A 186 3.72 18.21 6.93
N GLU A 187 3.54 17.23 6.04
CA GLU A 187 2.31 16.43 5.93
C GLU A 187 2.04 15.62 7.20
N LEU A 188 3.07 14.94 7.73
CA LEU A 188 2.94 14.15 8.95
C LEU A 188 2.67 15.05 10.16
N MET A 189 3.23 16.25 10.19
CA MET A 189 3.02 17.22 11.29
C MET A 189 1.62 17.83 11.26
N ALA A 190 0.94 17.84 10.11
CA ALA A 190 -0.46 18.24 10.01
C ALA A 190 -1.44 17.16 10.51
N LEU A 191 -1.02 15.90 10.61
CA LEU A 191 -1.87 14.82 11.08
C LEU A 191 -2.18 14.97 12.57
N ARG A 192 -3.43 14.82 12.93
CA ARG A 192 -3.84 14.73 14.33
C ARG A 192 -4.70 13.49 14.55
N ARG A 193 -5.99 13.57 14.28
CA ARG A 193 -6.87 12.39 14.22
C ARG A 193 -6.94 11.91 12.80
N CYS A 194 -6.42 10.74 12.54
CA CYS A 194 -6.37 10.19 11.19
C CYS A 194 -6.48 8.68 11.22
N ALA A 195 -7.02 8.11 10.17
CA ALA A 195 -6.89 6.69 9.93
C ALA A 195 -5.50 6.38 9.35
N ALA A 196 -5.04 5.16 9.59
CA ALA A 196 -3.83 4.63 8.97
C ALA A 196 -4.05 3.18 8.55
N ALA A 197 -3.49 2.81 7.40
CA ALA A 197 -3.41 1.43 6.97
C ALA A 197 -2.11 0.82 7.50
N LEU A 198 -2.23 -0.14 8.43
CA LEU A 198 -1.11 -0.92 8.94
C LEU A 198 -0.85 -2.10 7.99
N THR A 199 0.32 -2.16 7.38
CA THR A 199 0.73 -3.33 6.59
C THR A 199 1.17 -4.46 7.53
N VAL A 200 0.32 -5.49 7.68
CA VAL A 200 0.60 -6.64 8.56
C VAL A 200 1.38 -7.74 7.87
N SER A 201 1.23 -7.89 6.55
CA SER A 201 1.99 -8.85 5.77
C SER A 201 2.10 -8.43 4.31
N ARG A 202 3.08 -9.01 3.61
CA ARG A 202 3.29 -8.80 2.17
C ARG A 202 3.50 -10.15 1.51
N VAL A 203 2.84 -10.33 0.37
CA VAL A 203 3.03 -11.49 -0.48
C VAL A 203 3.55 -11.00 -1.83
N SER A 204 4.75 -11.41 -2.21
CA SER A 204 5.36 -11.08 -3.50
C SER A 204 5.45 -12.31 -4.37
N GLY A 205 5.06 -12.18 -5.64
CA GLY A 205 5.10 -13.27 -6.60
C GLY A 205 4.94 -12.76 -8.02
N LEU A 206 4.85 -13.70 -8.96
CA LEU A 206 4.64 -13.42 -10.37
C LEU A 206 3.13 -13.33 -10.64
N ALA A 207 2.67 -12.18 -11.11
CA ALA A 207 1.27 -11.93 -11.39
C ALA A 207 0.85 -12.63 -12.68
N LEU A 208 -0.30 -13.32 -12.63
CA LEU A 208 -0.90 -14.01 -13.76
C LEU A 208 -2.43 -13.93 -13.72
N PRO A 209 -3.10 -14.00 -14.87
CA PRO A 209 -4.55 -14.09 -14.91
C PRO A 209 -5.03 -15.40 -14.27
N PRO A 210 -6.13 -15.41 -13.52
CA PRO A 210 -6.69 -16.66 -12.97
C PRO A 210 -7.03 -17.70 -14.05
N THR A 211 -7.37 -17.25 -15.27
CA THR A 211 -7.66 -18.10 -16.44
C THR A 211 -6.40 -18.81 -16.99
N ALA A 212 -5.20 -18.34 -16.66
CA ALA A 212 -3.95 -19.00 -17.04
C ALA A 212 -3.65 -20.27 -16.22
N ILE A 213 -4.34 -20.45 -15.08
CA ILE A 213 -4.09 -21.54 -14.14
C ILE A 213 -4.90 -22.77 -14.54
N GLU A 214 -4.21 -23.82 -14.92
CA GLU A 214 -4.76 -25.16 -15.11
C GLU A 214 -4.63 -25.96 -13.81
N ARG A 215 -5.71 -26.65 -13.39
CA ARG A 215 -5.69 -27.57 -12.25
C ARG A 215 -5.90 -29.00 -12.72
N ASP A 216 -5.04 -29.90 -12.28
CA ASP A 216 -5.24 -31.33 -12.53
C ASP A 216 -6.22 -31.97 -11.52
N ALA A 217 -6.55 -33.24 -11.74
CA ALA A 217 -7.45 -33.98 -10.86
C ALA A 217 -6.91 -34.18 -9.43
N ALA A 218 -5.60 -34.03 -9.23
CA ALA A 218 -4.95 -34.10 -7.93
C ALA A 218 -4.85 -32.72 -7.24
N GLY A 219 -5.35 -31.65 -7.89
CA GLY A 219 -5.31 -30.29 -7.38
C GLY A 219 -3.99 -29.56 -7.61
N ASN A 220 -3.05 -30.15 -8.37
CA ASN A 220 -1.83 -29.43 -8.72
C ASN A 220 -2.10 -28.35 -9.74
N GLU A 221 -1.42 -27.22 -9.62
CA GLU A 221 -1.59 -26.05 -10.45
C GLU A 221 -0.44 -25.93 -11.46
N TYR A 222 -0.79 -25.56 -12.69
CA TYR A 222 0.13 -25.45 -13.80
C TYR A 222 -0.18 -24.19 -14.61
N VAL A 223 0.83 -23.69 -15.32
CA VAL A 223 0.71 -22.64 -16.33
C VAL A 223 1.34 -23.10 -17.63
N CYS A 224 0.81 -22.64 -18.75
CA CYS A 224 1.35 -22.94 -20.07
C CYS A 224 2.31 -21.84 -20.50
N CYS A 225 3.60 -22.08 -20.40
CA CYS A 225 4.67 -21.16 -20.79
C CYS A 225 4.98 -21.27 -22.28
N PHE A 226 5.18 -20.13 -22.92
CA PHE A 226 5.60 -20.07 -24.32
C PHE A 226 7.12 -19.98 -24.39
N ALA A 227 7.78 -21.09 -24.74
CA ALA A 227 9.21 -21.20 -24.82
C ALA A 227 9.64 -21.49 -26.27
N LEU A 228 10.42 -20.55 -26.85
CA LEU A 228 10.88 -20.61 -28.25
C LEU A 228 9.70 -20.70 -29.25
N SER A 229 9.31 -21.90 -29.65
CA SER A 229 8.20 -22.13 -30.58
C SER A 229 7.22 -23.19 -30.09
N ARG A 230 7.25 -23.52 -28.80
CA ARG A 230 6.38 -24.53 -28.20
C ARG A 230 5.78 -24.06 -26.90
N ILE A 231 4.66 -24.66 -26.57
CA ILE A 231 3.99 -24.47 -25.27
C ILE A 231 4.46 -25.57 -24.33
N GLU A 232 4.97 -25.17 -23.18
CA GLU A 232 5.39 -26.08 -22.11
C GLU A 232 4.48 -25.91 -20.91
N ARG A 233 3.94 -27.01 -20.41
CA ARG A 233 3.17 -27.06 -19.17
C ARG A 233 4.12 -27.09 -17.99
N VAL A 234 4.11 -26.04 -17.17
CA VAL A 234 5.03 -25.87 -16.04
C VAL A 234 4.22 -25.81 -14.75
N ARG A 235 4.67 -26.52 -13.72
CA ARG A 235 4.05 -26.47 -12.40
C ARG A 235 4.21 -25.10 -11.79
N ALA A 236 3.09 -24.52 -11.30
CA ALA A 236 3.05 -23.26 -10.60
C ALA A 236 2.62 -23.50 -9.15
N GLU A 237 3.20 -22.76 -8.22
CA GLU A 237 2.76 -22.72 -6.84
C GLU A 237 2.04 -21.39 -6.62
N ILE A 238 0.71 -21.43 -6.49
CA ILE A 238 -0.10 -20.22 -6.30
C ILE A 238 -0.08 -19.86 -4.81
N ILE A 239 0.54 -18.72 -4.51
CA ILE A 239 0.72 -18.20 -3.14
C ILE A 239 -0.30 -17.14 -2.76
N TYR A 240 -1.05 -16.61 -3.74
CA TYR A 240 -2.13 -15.65 -3.54
C TYR A 240 -3.14 -15.74 -4.68
N SER A 241 -4.43 -15.62 -4.33
CA SER A 241 -5.52 -15.49 -5.30
C SER A 241 -6.42 -14.34 -4.86
N GLY A 242 -6.58 -13.36 -5.73
CA GLY A 242 -7.41 -12.17 -5.51
C GLY A 242 -8.35 -11.92 -6.67
N GLU A 243 -9.08 -10.83 -6.62
CA GLU A 243 -9.95 -10.40 -7.70
C GLU A 243 -9.12 -9.95 -8.90
N GLY A 244 -9.27 -10.68 -10.02
CA GLY A 244 -8.66 -10.34 -11.30
C GLY A 244 -7.22 -10.80 -11.52
N PHE A 245 -6.52 -11.33 -10.52
CA PHE A 245 -5.18 -11.91 -10.68
C PHE A 245 -4.84 -12.91 -9.58
N ALA A 246 -3.82 -13.73 -9.84
CA ALA A 246 -3.17 -14.57 -8.85
C ALA A 246 -1.67 -14.28 -8.81
N LEU A 247 -1.00 -14.65 -7.72
CA LEU A 247 0.46 -14.62 -7.63
C LEU A 247 0.98 -16.04 -7.51
N ALA A 248 1.97 -16.37 -8.35
CA ALA A 248 2.74 -17.60 -8.24
C ALA A 248 4.10 -17.34 -7.62
N ALA A 249 4.59 -18.29 -6.84
CA ALA A 249 5.96 -18.27 -6.37
C ALA A 249 6.93 -18.39 -7.56
N GLU A 250 7.97 -17.57 -7.58
CA GLU A 250 9.05 -17.73 -8.54
C GLU A 250 9.84 -19.00 -8.20
N ASN A 251 9.95 -19.88 -9.18
CA ASN A 251 10.66 -21.14 -9.03
C ASN A 251 11.49 -21.44 -10.29
N GLY A 252 12.21 -22.56 -10.32
CA GLY A 252 13.05 -22.93 -11.48
C GLY A 252 12.30 -23.11 -12.81
N GLY A 253 10.96 -23.24 -12.78
CA GLY A 253 10.11 -23.41 -13.97
C GLY A 253 9.47 -22.12 -14.47
N ILE A 254 9.17 -21.18 -13.58
CA ILE A 254 8.57 -19.89 -13.92
C ILE A 254 9.38 -18.74 -13.32
N ARG A 255 9.57 -17.68 -14.12
CA ARG A 255 10.33 -16.48 -13.73
C ARG A 255 9.78 -15.24 -14.39
N GLU A 256 10.15 -14.10 -13.86
CA GLU A 256 9.78 -12.79 -14.39
C GLU A 256 10.16 -12.65 -15.87
N GLY A 257 9.30 -12.00 -16.65
CA GLY A 257 9.47 -11.79 -18.09
C GLY A 257 9.07 -12.97 -18.98
N MET A 258 8.73 -14.13 -18.42
CA MET A 258 8.23 -15.25 -19.22
C MET A 258 6.85 -14.95 -19.77
N ARG A 259 6.59 -15.44 -20.99
CA ARG A 259 5.28 -15.38 -21.63
C ARG A 259 4.50 -16.65 -21.32
N ILE A 260 3.27 -16.49 -20.90
CA ILE A 260 2.32 -17.57 -20.63
C ILE A 260 1.06 -17.39 -21.45
N LEU A 261 0.29 -18.44 -21.66
CA LEU A 261 -1.07 -18.32 -22.17
C LEU A 261 -1.94 -17.61 -21.13
N ALA A 262 -2.67 -16.59 -21.53
CA ALA A 262 -3.61 -15.88 -20.66
C ALA A 262 -4.83 -16.74 -20.31
N ASP A 263 -5.18 -17.72 -21.15
CA ASP A 263 -6.13 -18.78 -20.87
C ASP A 263 -5.52 -20.12 -21.22
N TRP A 264 -5.42 -21.03 -20.24
CA TRP A 264 -4.82 -22.35 -20.43
C TRP A 264 -5.57 -23.24 -21.43
N ARG A 265 -6.88 -22.93 -21.67
CA ARG A 265 -7.71 -23.67 -22.65
C ARG A 265 -7.25 -23.47 -24.09
N ASP A 266 -6.48 -22.41 -24.32
CA ASP A 266 -5.93 -22.11 -25.64
C ASP A 266 -4.71 -22.97 -26.03
N LYS A 267 -4.24 -23.85 -25.13
CA LYS A 267 -3.05 -24.70 -25.36
C LYS A 267 -3.13 -25.63 -26.58
N ASP A 268 -4.37 -26.03 -26.93
CA ASP A 268 -4.63 -26.98 -28.03
C ASP A 268 -4.87 -26.26 -29.36
N ASN A 269 -4.85 -24.93 -29.40
CA ASN A 269 -4.95 -24.18 -30.63
C ASN A 269 -3.61 -24.24 -31.36
N ASP A 270 -3.63 -24.68 -32.65
CA ASP A 270 -2.45 -24.72 -33.51
C ASP A 270 -1.89 -23.31 -33.77
N TYR A 271 -0.94 -22.88 -32.93
CA TYR A 271 -0.28 -21.57 -33.04
C TYR A 271 0.98 -21.58 -33.90
N LEU A 272 1.26 -22.69 -34.58
CA LEU A 272 2.42 -22.88 -35.43
C LEU A 272 1.97 -22.88 -36.89
N GLY A 273 1.54 -21.70 -37.37
CA GLY A 273 1.39 -21.42 -38.78
C GLY A 273 2.50 -20.49 -39.25
#